data_561b4f57b07c669bf7493f4b4d94e32d
#
_entry.id   561b4f57b07c669bf7493f4b4d94e32d
#
_cell.length_a   1.000
_cell.length_b   1.000
_cell.length_c   1.000
_cell.angle_alpha   90.00
_cell.angle_beta   90.00
_cell.angle_gamma   90.00
#
_symmetry.space_group_name_H-M   'P 1'
#
loop_
_entity.id
_entity.type
_entity.pdbx_description
1 polymer ?
#
loop_
_entity_poly.entity_id
_entity_poly.type
_entity_poly.pdbx_seq_one_letter_code
_entity_poly.pdbx_strand_id
1 'polypeptide(L)'
;MQNALEFFLLKAKIKTYGLEKNCCSGYRHQKDLFKFKVAIHQIMPLILVLIASILTPFGSIYAQPTGNLEAKYYSQNNKNTNFDTFGGTVIETRTWDKIYTRNYNPQGRADHWSVDIQGYIYIPSSGSYTFRTASDDGVRLKVDGKTVVNNWTNHAPRYDYGTVSLQSGWKPIRLQMYEWGGGTMLRLHWRPPGQGNYSHPPTAYLSTSLPDTTAPTLSS
;
A
#
# COMPACT_ATOMS: atom_id res chain seq x y z
N MET A 1 5.58 -22.92 -17.80
CA MET A 1 4.43 -22.63 -18.66
C MET A 1 4.80 -21.83 -19.94
N GLN A 2 5.90 -21.09 -19.93
CA GLN A 2 6.33 -20.24 -21.07
C GLN A 2 6.74 -21.04 -22.31
N ASN A 3 7.42 -22.18 -22.17
CA ASN A 3 7.91 -23.00 -23.28
C ASN A 3 6.80 -23.72 -24.05
N ALA A 4 5.64 -23.98 -23.45
CA ALA A 4 4.51 -24.63 -24.12
C ALA A 4 3.76 -23.66 -25.03
N LEU A 5 3.71 -22.40 -24.68
CA LEU A 5 3.03 -21.36 -25.47
C LEU A 5 3.81 -21.02 -26.75
N GLU A 6 5.14 -20.97 -26.67
CA GLU A 6 6.01 -20.74 -27.83
C GLU A 6 5.96 -21.89 -28.83
N PHE A 7 5.87 -23.11 -28.34
CA PHE A 7 5.75 -24.30 -29.22
C PHE A 7 4.41 -24.35 -29.92
N PHE A 8 3.33 -23.91 -29.28
CA PHE A 8 1.99 -23.82 -29.87
C PHE A 8 1.91 -22.72 -30.94
N LEU A 9 2.51 -21.55 -30.66
CA LEU A 9 2.56 -20.42 -31.61
C LEU A 9 3.40 -20.75 -32.86
N LEU A 10 4.48 -21.50 -32.71
CA LEU A 10 5.31 -21.94 -33.82
C LEU A 10 4.58 -22.95 -34.71
N LYS A 11 3.85 -23.92 -34.14
CA LYS A 11 3.01 -24.87 -34.88
C LYS A 11 1.83 -24.20 -35.58
N ALA A 12 1.20 -23.22 -35.00
CA ALA A 12 0.13 -22.45 -35.63
C ALA A 12 0.64 -21.67 -36.85
N LYS A 13 1.84 -21.07 -36.78
CA LYS A 13 2.46 -20.36 -37.92
C LYS A 13 2.80 -21.27 -39.09
N ILE A 14 3.29 -22.49 -38.84
CA ILE A 14 3.61 -23.46 -39.90
C ILE A 14 2.34 -23.90 -40.64
N LYS A 15 1.21 -24.02 -39.94
CA LYS A 15 -0.08 -24.43 -40.55
C LYS A 15 -0.75 -23.33 -41.37
N THR A 16 -0.56 -22.07 -41.00
CA THR A 16 -1.18 -20.91 -41.68
C THR A 16 -0.50 -20.56 -43.01
N TYR A 17 0.77 -20.93 -43.17
CA TYR A 17 1.53 -20.59 -44.40
C TYR A 17 1.61 -21.73 -45.45
N GLY A 18 0.90 -22.83 -45.28
CA GLY A 18 0.80 -23.87 -46.29
C GLY A 18 2.11 -24.57 -46.64
N LEU A 19 3.11 -24.57 -45.77
CA LEU A 19 4.46 -25.08 -46.01
C LEU A 19 4.61 -26.60 -45.84
N GLU A 20 3.52 -27.32 -45.52
CA GLU A 20 3.58 -28.77 -45.30
C GLU A 20 3.36 -29.63 -46.56
N LYS A 21 3.11 -29.03 -47.72
CA LYS A 21 2.97 -29.81 -48.95
C LYS A 21 3.76 -29.16 -50.07
N ASN A 22 5.03 -29.48 -50.20
CA ASN A 22 5.81 -29.53 -51.44
C ASN A 22 7.30 -29.53 -51.17
N CYS A 23 7.77 -30.54 -50.48
CA CYS A 23 9.19 -30.84 -50.45
C CYS A 23 9.40 -32.12 -51.27
N CYS A 24 9.45 -31.97 -52.59
CA CYS A 24 10.10 -32.88 -53.55
C CYS A 24 9.51 -32.64 -54.92
N SER A 25 9.96 -31.65 -55.69
CA SER A 25 10.25 -31.75 -57.12
C SER A 25 10.70 -30.39 -57.67
N GLY A 26 11.86 -30.34 -58.24
CA GLY A 26 12.21 -29.38 -59.28
C GLY A 26 12.90 -28.11 -58.84
N TYR A 27 14.19 -28.17 -58.81
CA TYR A 27 15.13 -27.04 -58.84
C TYR A 27 14.74 -26.04 -59.96
N ARG A 28 14.22 -24.90 -59.61
CA ARG A 28 14.37 -23.67 -60.42
C ARG A 28 14.10 -22.42 -59.49
N HIS A 29 15.09 -21.54 -59.49
CA HIS A 29 15.14 -20.15 -59.06
C HIS A 29 15.68 -19.82 -57.67
N GLN A 30 16.99 -19.69 -57.67
CA GLN A 30 17.78 -19.03 -56.62
C GLN A 30 17.33 -17.57 -56.36
N LYS A 31 16.61 -16.96 -57.30
CA LYS A 31 16.04 -15.62 -57.18
C LYS A 31 14.83 -15.52 -56.24
N ASP A 32 14.06 -16.60 -56.12
CA ASP A 32 12.88 -16.58 -55.24
C ASP A 32 13.21 -16.80 -53.77
N LEU A 33 14.30 -17.53 -53.49
CA LEU A 33 14.86 -17.63 -52.12
C LEU A 33 15.40 -16.28 -51.61
N PHE A 34 15.96 -15.46 -52.51
CA PHE A 34 16.49 -14.16 -52.16
C PHE A 34 15.34 -13.17 -51.82
N LYS A 35 14.27 -13.17 -52.61
CA LYS A 35 13.07 -12.37 -52.32
C LYS A 35 12.39 -12.79 -51.03
N PHE A 36 12.37 -14.08 -50.72
CA PHE A 36 11.80 -14.58 -49.47
C PHE A 36 12.63 -14.17 -48.23
N LYS A 37 13.99 -14.23 -48.34
CA LYS A 37 14.88 -13.74 -47.26
C LYS A 37 14.74 -12.25 -47.02
N VAL A 38 14.61 -11.42 -48.07
CA VAL A 38 14.43 -9.98 -47.95
C VAL A 38 13.08 -9.64 -47.31
N ALA A 39 12.00 -10.35 -47.70
CA ALA A 39 10.67 -10.15 -47.09
C ALA A 39 10.65 -10.48 -45.59
N ILE A 40 11.31 -11.56 -45.18
CA ILE A 40 11.40 -11.94 -43.78
C ILE A 40 12.19 -10.87 -42.96
N HIS A 41 13.28 -10.31 -43.53
CA HIS A 41 14.08 -9.27 -42.84
C HIS A 41 13.33 -7.94 -42.70
N GLN A 42 12.40 -7.63 -43.58
CA GLN A 42 11.59 -6.40 -43.49
C GLN A 42 10.36 -6.56 -42.57
N ILE A 43 9.81 -7.77 -42.46
CA ILE A 43 8.61 -8.03 -41.65
C ILE A 43 8.97 -8.36 -40.19
N MET A 44 10.13 -8.99 -39.95
CA MET A 44 10.58 -9.34 -38.59
C MET A 44 10.67 -8.13 -37.59
N PRO A 45 11.19 -6.97 -37.97
CA PRO A 45 11.22 -5.84 -37.07
C PRO A 45 9.81 -5.28 -36.73
N LEU A 46 8.87 -5.31 -37.71
CA LEU A 46 7.50 -4.89 -37.43
C LEU A 46 6.76 -5.88 -36.50
N ILE A 47 7.00 -7.17 -36.64
CA ILE A 47 6.42 -8.20 -35.78
C ILE A 47 7.03 -8.10 -34.36
N LEU A 48 8.34 -7.82 -34.23
CA LEU A 48 8.97 -7.60 -32.94
C LEU A 48 8.44 -6.34 -32.23
N VAL A 49 8.19 -5.25 -32.97
CA VAL A 49 7.59 -4.03 -32.42
C VAL A 49 6.14 -4.28 -32.01
N LEU A 50 5.37 -5.06 -32.76
CA LEU A 50 3.99 -5.40 -32.38
C LEU A 50 3.94 -6.32 -31.16
N ILE A 51 4.87 -7.27 -31.04
CA ILE A 51 4.97 -8.14 -29.86
C ILE A 51 5.47 -7.37 -28.65
N ALA A 52 6.38 -6.41 -28.82
CA ALA A 52 6.84 -5.55 -27.74
C ALA A 52 5.74 -4.60 -27.23
N SER A 53 4.81 -4.18 -28.08
CA SER A 53 3.66 -3.35 -27.67
C SER A 53 2.53 -4.16 -27.02
N ILE A 54 2.51 -5.48 -27.19
CA ILE A 54 1.56 -6.40 -26.52
C ILE A 54 2.16 -6.91 -25.19
N LEU A 55 3.49 -6.86 -25.05
CA LEU A 55 4.25 -7.14 -23.85
C LEU A 55 4.57 -5.85 -23.05
N THR A 56 3.70 -4.84 -23.09
CA THR A 56 3.70 -3.89 -21.98
C THR A 56 3.42 -4.74 -20.74
N PRO A 57 4.31 -4.74 -19.74
CA PRO A 57 3.97 -5.39 -18.50
C PRO A 57 2.61 -4.80 -18.12
N PHE A 58 1.61 -5.65 -17.92
CA PHE A 58 0.40 -5.23 -17.22
C PHE A 58 0.94 -4.56 -15.98
N GLY A 59 0.93 -3.22 -15.99
CA GLY A 59 1.37 -2.45 -14.84
C GLY A 59 0.63 -3.05 -13.68
N SER A 60 1.38 -3.45 -12.66
CA SER A 60 0.82 -4.10 -11.49
C SER A 60 -0.43 -3.32 -11.10
N ILE A 61 -1.61 -3.93 -11.23
CA ILE A 61 -2.90 -3.36 -10.78
C ILE A 61 -2.94 -3.25 -9.25
N TYR A 62 -1.85 -3.62 -8.59
CA TYR A 62 -1.70 -3.57 -7.15
C TYR A 62 -1.44 -2.14 -6.70
N ALA A 63 -2.23 -1.72 -5.71
CA ALA A 63 -2.08 -0.40 -5.11
C ALA A 63 -0.68 -0.28 -4.47
N GLN A 64 0.03 0.79 -4.83
CA GLN A 64 1.28 1.14 -4.17
C GLN A 64 0.99 1.75 -2.79
N PRO A 65 1.92 1.65 -1.82
CA PRO A 65 1.77 2.36 -0.55
C PRO A 65 1.57 3.86 -0.80
N THR A 66 0.56 4.44 -0.15
CA THR A 66 0.25 5.87 -0.32
C THR A 66 1.14 6.76 0.53
N GLY A 67 1.91 6.19 1.46
CA GLY A 67 2.78 6.93 2.37
C GLY A 67 2.03 7.66 3.47
N ASN A 68 0.73 7.38 3.68
CA ASN A 68 -0.09 8.09 4.67
C ASN A 68 -1.25 7.25 5.20
N LEU A 69 -1.93 7.77 6.23
CA LEU A 69 -3.15 7.24 6.82
C LEU A 69 -4.30 8.23 6.63
N GLU A 70 -5.53 7.73 6.47
CA GLU A 70 -6.72 8.58 6.43
C GLU A 70 -7.16 8.98 7.84
N ALA A 71 -7.48 10.25 8.04
CA ALA A 71 -8.01 10.79 9.27
C ALA A 71 -9.35 11.48 9.03
N LYS A 72 -10.39 11.02 9.72
CA LYS A 72 -11.72 11.63 9.75
C LYS A 72 -11.95 12.30 11.09
N TYR A 73 -12.22 13.59 11.06
CA TYR A 73 -12.55 14.39 12.23
C TYR A 73 -14.05 14.55 12.37
N TYR A 74 -14.53 14.46 13.59
CA TYR A 74 -15.96 14.49 13.92
C TYR A 74 -16.29 15.68 14.81
N SER A 75 -17.49 16.25 14.65
CA SER A 75 -17.97 17.40 15.43
C SER A 75 -18.28 17.10 16.90
N GLN A 76 -18.22 15.83 17.31
CA GLN A 76 -18.41 15.37 18.69
C GLN A 76 -17.16 14.68 19.22
N ASN A 77 -16.97 14.71 20.54
CA ASN A 77 -15.78 14.13 21.17
C ASN A 77 -15.77 12.60 21.27
N ASN A 78 -16.87 11.93 21.02
CA ASN A 78 -16.95 10.46 21.08
C ASN A 78 -16.45 9.81 22.40
N LYS A 79 -16.34 10.56 23.49
CA LYS A 79 -15.84 10.08 24.79
C LYS A 79 -16.56 8.85 25.31
N ASN A 80 -17.87 8.76 25.11
CA ASN A 80 -18.71 7.68 25.60
C ASN A 80 -18.88 6.54 24.58
N THR A 81 -18.00 6.42 23.61
CA THR A 81 -18.03 5.40 22.57
C THR A 81 -16.94 4.34 22.75
N ASN A 82 -17.12 3.18 22.15
CA ASN A 82 -16.06 2.21 21.95
C ASN A 82 -15.49 2.33 20.51
N PHE A 83 -14.56 1.45 20.11
CA PHE A 83 -14.00 1.47 18.76
C PHE A 83 -15.06 1.34 17.66
N ASP A 84 -16.12 0.58 17.88
CA ASP A 84 -17.09 0.22 16.85
C ASP A 84 -18.23 1.23 16.76
N THR A 85 -18.54 1.92 17.86
CA THR A 85 -19.57 2.97 17.93
C THR A 85 -19.02 4.38 17.76
N PHE A 86 -17.72 4.51 17.45
CA PHE A 86 -17.08 5.78 17.16
C PHE A 86 -17.55 6.33 15.82
N GLY A 87 -18.01 7.58 15.80
CA GLY A 87 -18.51 8.20 14.58
C GLY A 87 -19.28 9.49 14.81
N GLY A 88 -20.11 9.85 13.88
CA GLY A 88 -20.95 11.05 13.88
C GLY A 88 -20.77 11.89 12.63
N THR A 89 -21.03 13.20 12.74
CA THR A 89 -20.87 14.13 11.62
C THR A 89 -19.39 14.41 11.36
N VAL A 90 -18.92 14.00 10.20
CA VAL A 90 -17.56 14.31 9.73
C VAL A 90 -17.49 15.79 9.36
N ILE A 91 -16.53 16.49 9.95
CA ILE A 91 -16.28 17.91 9.67
C ILE A 91 -15.02 18.13 8.83
N GLU A 92 -14.08 17.17 8.84
CA GLU A 92 -12.86 17.24 8.06
C GLU A 92 -12.37 15.83 7.74
N THR A 93 -11.81 15.64 6.54
CA THR A 93 -11.04 14.45 6.16
C THR A 93 -9.70 14.89 5.60
N ARG A 94 -8.63 14.25 6.06
CA ARG A 94 -7.27 14.50 5.56
C ARG A 94 -6.41 13.25 5.64
N THR A 95 -5.20 13.32 5.10
CA THR A 95 -4.19 12.27 5.21
C THR A 95 -3.02 12.72 6.07
N TRP A 96 -2.43 11.79 6.79
CA TRP A 96 -1.26 11.99 7.62
C TRP A 96 -0.14 11.03 7.19
N ASP A 97 0.98 11.59 6.72
CA ASP A 97 2.24 10.87 6.50
C ASP A 97 2.99 10.59 7.81
N LYS A 98 2.65 11.34 8.84
CA LYS A 98 3.21 11.26 10.19
C LYS A 98 2.19 11.77 11.20
N ILE A 99 1.79 10.93 12.12
CA ILE A 99 0.90 11.35 13.21
C ILE A 99 1.73 12.13 14.24
N TYR A 100 1.71 13.44 14.07
CA TYR A 100 2.43 14.38 14.92
C TYR A 100 1.76 15.75 14.88
N THR A 101 0.94 16.04 15.89
CA THR A 101 0.23 17.32 15.99
C THR A 101 0.21 17.84 17.41
N ARG A 102 0.06 19.15 17.56
CA ARG A 102 -0.18 19.87 18.79
C ARG A 102 -1.02 21.10 18.48
N ASN A 103 -2.00 21.40 19.35
CA ASN A 103 -2.92 22.52 19.19
C ASN A 103 -3.63 22.51 17.82
N TYR A 104 -4.00 21.31 17.36
CA TYR A 104 -4.73 21.16 16.10
C TYR A 104 -6.22 21.36 16.35
N ASN A 105 -6.83 22.25 15.58
CA ASN A 105 -8.25 22.60 15.66
C ASN A 105 -8.92 22.30 14.30
N PRO A 106 -9.59 21.14 14.14
CA PRO A 106 -10.23 20.79 12.89
C PRO A 106 -11.35 21.82 12.60
N GLN A 107 -11.32 22.40 11.39
CA GLN A 107 -12.25 23.45 10.97
C GLN A 107 -12.39 24.59 12.00
N GLY A 108 -11.31 24.93 12.70
CA GLY A 108 -11.29 25.97 13.76
C GLY A 108 -11.95 25.58 15.08
N ARG A 109 -12.36 24.30 15.23
CA ARG A 109 -12.96 23.81 16.47
C ARG A 109 -11.86 23.48 17.49
N ALA A 110 -11.77 24.24 18.58
CA ALA A 110 -10.79 24.02 19.62
C ALA A 110 -11.11 22.77 20.47
N ASP A 111 -12.37 22.63 20.88
CA ASP A 111 -12.80 21.64 21.86
C ASP A 111 -13.95 20.75 21.33
N HIS A 112 -14.21 19.66 22.03
CA HIS A 112 -15.32 18.74 21.81
C HIS A 112 -15.37 18.14 20.41
N TRP A 113 -14.23 17.64 19.94
CA TRP A 113 -14.11 16.93 18.67
C TRP A 113 -13.37 15.60 18.87
N SER A 114 -13.33 14.81 17.83
CA SER A 114 -12.60 13.54 17.82
C SER A 114 -12.06 13.20 16.43
N VAL A 115 -11.11 12.30 16.39
CA VAL A 115 -10.50 11.82 15.13
C VAL A 115 -10.40 10.30 15.13
N ASP A 116 -10.68 9.72 13.96
CA ASP A 116 -10.44 8.31 13.64
C ASP A 116 -9.44 8.23 12.49
N ILE A 117 -8.25 7.72 12.78
CA ILE A 117 -7.16 7.56 11.82
C ILE A 117 -7.05 6.09 11.46
N GLN A 118 -7.19 5.77 10.19
CA GLN A 118 -7.24 4.41 9.68
C GLN A 118 -6.33 4.20 8.49
N GLY A 119 -5.91 2.95 8.30
CA GLY A 119 -5.13 2.49 7.16
C GLY A 119 -4.34 1.23 7.50
N TYR A 120 -3.17 1.13 6.90
CA TYR A 120 -2.27 -0.02 7.05
C TYR A 120 -0.87 0.45 7.43
N ILE A 121 -0.20 -0.35 8.25
CA ILE A 121 1.20 -0.19 8.62
C ILE A 121 1.98 -1.42 8.19
N TYR A 122 3.13 -1.23 7.54
CA TYR A 122 4.03 -2.32 7.18
C TYR A 122 4.91 -2.73 8.36
N ILE A 123 4.94 -4.01 8.66
CA ILE A 123 5.77 -4.63 9.69
C ILE A 123 6.94 -5.35 9.00
N PRO A 124 8.17 -4.80 9.06
CA PRO A 124 9.31 -5.33 8.29
C PRO A 124 9.78 -6.70 8.76
N SER A 125 9.63 -7.02 10.03
CA SER A 125 10.01 -8.32 10.59
C SER A 125 9.04 -8.76 11.67
N SER A 126 8.78 -10.06 11.77
CA SER A 126 7.96 -10.60 12.85
C SER A 126 8.63 -10.40 14.20
N GLY A 127 7.85 -10.05 15.23
CA GLY A 127 8.39 -9.86 16.57
C GLY A 127 7.51 -8.99 17.47
N SER A 128 8.07 -8.59 18.59
CA SER A 128 7.43 -7.77 19.61
C SER A 128 7.66 -6.29 19.34
N TYR A 129 6.60 -5.56 19.02
CA TYR A 129 6.61 -4.12 18.76
C TYR A 129 6.03 -3.38 19.95
N THR A 130 6.70 -2.33 20.42
CA THR A 130 6.11 -1.42 21.39
C THR A 130 5.67 -0.15 20.69
N PHE A 131 4.38 0.18 20.80
CA PHE A 131 3.83 1.46 20.34
C PHE A 131 3.75 2.42 21.50
N ARG A 132 3.94 3.70 21.19
CA ARG A 132 3.80 4.80 22.14
C ARG A 132 2.93 5.87 21.51
N THR A 133 1.83 6.21 22.15
CA THR A 133 1.05 7.39 21.84
C THR A 133 1.44 8.55 22.78
N ALA A 134 1.32 9.79 22.31
CA ALA A 134 1.26 10.96 23.16
C ALA A 134 -0.03 11.69 22.80
N SER A 135 -0.88 11.92 23.77
CA SER A 135 -2.19 12.53 23.54
C SER A 135 -2.60 13.50 24.65
N ASP A 136 -3.53 14.33 24.29
CA ASP A 136 -4.33 15.24 25.09
C ASP A 136 -5.64 15.43 24.29
N ASP A 137 -6.78 14.90 24.65
CA ASP A 137 -7.14 13.96 25.76
C ASP A 137 -6.97 12.47 25.40
N GLY A 138 -8.07 11.72 25.50
CA GLY A 138 -8.14 10.26 25.42
C GLY A 138 -7.73 9.68 24.08
N VAL A 139 -6.95 8.60 24.12
CA VAL A 139 -6.43 7.90 22.94
C VAL A 139 -6.61 6.40 23.06
N ARG A 140 -6.84 5.74 21.94
CA ARG A 140 -6.81 4.29 21.82
C ARG A 140 -6.28 3.85 20.46
N LEU A 141 -5.52 2.76 20.44
CA LEU A 141 -4.83 2.22 19.26
C LEU A 141 -5.11 0.74 19.12
N LYS A 142 -5.52 0.34 17.92
CA LYS A 142 -5.51 -1.06 17.47
C LYS A 142 -4.48 -1.25 16.36
N VAL A 143 -3.77 -2.38 16.39
CA VAL A 143 -2.88 -2.85 15.32
C VAL A 143 -3.16 -4.34 15.11
N ASP A 144 -3.39 -4.75 13.87
CA ASP A 144 -3.73 -6.14 13.53
C ASP A 144 -4.94 -6.67 14.35
N GLY A 145 -5.97 -5.82 14.51
CA GLY A 145 -7.17 -6.12 15.30
C GLY A 145 -6.99 -6.14 16.82
N LYS A 146 -5.75 -6.10 17.32
CA LYS A 146 -5.42 -6.14 18.75
C LYS A 146 -5.39 -4.74 19.35
N THR A 147 -6.03 -4.54 20.51
CA THR A 147 -5.92 -3.30 21.26
C THR A 147 -4.54 -3.21 21.89
N VAL A 148 -3.79 -2.18 21.50
CA VAL A 148 -2.40 -1.95 21.93
C VAL A 148 -2.32 -0.85 22.98
N VAL A 149 -3.06 0.25 22.79
CA VAL A 149 -3.22 1.32 23.77
C VAL A 149 -4.72 1.56 23.99
N ASN A 150 -5.11 1.77 25.22
CA ASN A 150 -6.48 2.15 25.57
C ASN A 150 -6.49 3.03 26.83
N ASN A 151 -6.29 4.32 26.62
CA ASN A 151 -6.45 5.35 27.64
C ASN A 151 -7.56 6.31 27.18
N TRP A 152 -8.81 5.91 27.41
CA TRP A 152 -9.98 6.64 26.97
C TRP A 152 -10.56 7.49 28.09
N THR A 153 -9.70 8.38 28.65
CA THR A 153 -10.01 9.27 29.78
C THR A 153 -9.57 10.70 29.47
N ASN A 154 -10.18 11.70 30.13
CA ASN A 154 -9.63 13.06 30.05
C ASN A 154 -8.31 13.14 30.80
N HIS A 155 -7.31 13.74 30.18
CA HIS A 155 -5.99 13.95 30.80
C HIS A 155 -5.18 15.01 30.05
N ALA A 156 -4.28 15.67 30.77
CA ALA A 156 -3.26 16.52 30.17
C ALA A 156 -2.26 15.70 29.32
N PRO A 157 -1.40 16.36 28.52
CA PRO A 157 -0.42 15.68 27.67
C PRO A 157 0.35 14.58 28.38
N ARG A 158 0.26 13.35 27.91
CA ARG A 158 0.99 12.20 28.46
C ARG A 158 1.37 11.18 27.40
N TYR A 159 2.26 10.28 27.77
CA TYR A 159 2.62 9.09 26.97
C TYR A 159 1.91 7.85 27.51
N ASP A 160 1.34 7.08 26.60
CA ASP A 160 0.81 5.74 26.85
C ASP A 160 1.53 4.73 25.97
N TYR A 161 1.69 3.51 26.50
CA TYR A 161 2.52 2.47 25.86
C TYR A 161 1.75 1.17 25.76
N GLY A 162 2.01 0.43 24.69
CA GLY A 162 1.51 -0.92 24.54
C GLY A 162 2.42 -1.76 23.69
N THR A 163 2.52 -3.04 24.00
CA THR A 163 3.35 -4.01 23.28
C THR A 163 2.49 -5.06 22.65
N VAL A 164 2.80 -5.42 21.40
CA VAL A 164 2.07 -6.42 20.62
C VAL A 164 3.02 -7.24 19.77
N SER A 165 2.79 -8.56 19.72
CA SER A 165 3.49 -9.44 18.79
C SER A 165 2.80 -9.41 17.43
N LEU A 166 3.56 -9.08 16.39
CA LEU A 166 3.10 -8.93 15.01
C LEU A 166 3.91 -9.84 14.08
N GLN A 167 3.23 -10.37 13.06
CA GLN A 167 3.86 -11.01 11.92
C GLN A 167 4.25 -9.96 10.89
N SER A 168 5.32 -10.17 10.13
CA SER A 168 5.73 -9.29 9.03
C SER A 168 4.61 -9.09 7.99
N GLY A 169 4.72 -8.01 7.20
CA GLY A 169 3.75 -7.63 6.18
C GLY A 169 2.80 -6.51 6.63
N TRP A 170 1.90 -6.12 5.76
CA TRP A 170 0.92 -5.07 6.02
C TRP A 170 -0.11 -5.48 7.06
N LYS A 171 -0.37 -4.61 8.02
CA LYS A 171 -1.33 -4.81 9.11
C LYS A 171 -2.28 -3.63 9.20
N PRO A 172 -3.59 -3.86 9.40
CA PRO A 172 -4.51 -2.77 9.65
C PRO A 172 -4.11 -2.04 10.94
N ILE A 173 -4.15 -0.71 10.89
CA ILE A 173 -3.95 0.17 12.03
C ILE A 173 -5.13 1.11 12.16
N ARG A 174 -5.59 1.33 13.38
CA ARG A 174 -6.63 2.29 13.70
C ARG A 174 -6.29 3.01 15.00
N LEU A 175 -6.18 4.34 14.94
CA LEU A 175 -5.93 5.21 16.08
C LEU A 175 -7.08 6.17 16.22
N GLN A 176 -7.66 6.24 17.41
CA GLN A 176 -8.74 7.16 17.74
C GLN A 176 -8.29 8.06 18.90
N MET A 177 -8.70 9.31 18.83
CA MET A 177 -8.47 10.30 19.88
C MET A 177 -9.70 11.20 20.00
N TYR A 178 -9.99 11.63 21.19
CA TYR A 178 -10.96 12.71 21.42
C TYR A 178 -10.32 13.87 22.16
N GLU A 179 -10.84 15.05 21.89
CA GLU A 179 -10.55 16.30 22.57
C GLU A 179 -11.79 16.72 23.36
N TRP A 180 -11.61 16.87 24.67
CA TRP A 180 -12.69 17.36 25.55
C TRP A 180 -12.63 18.87 25.73
N GLY A 181 -11.43 19.40 25.94
CA GLY A 181 -11.22 20.84 26.12
C GLY A 181 -9.79 21.17 26.54
N GLY A 182 -9.32 22.35 26.11
CA GLY A 182 -8.00 22.86 26.44
C GLY A 182 -6.99 22.74 25.29
N GLY A 183 -5.83 22.20 25.60
CA GLY A 183 -4.79 21.99 24.59
C GLY A 183 -4.87 20.62 23.97
N THR A 184 -4.54 20.48 22.70
CA THR A 184 -4.56 19.19 22.00
C THR A 184 -3.19 18.68 21.65
N MET A 185 -2.99 17.37 21.70
CA MET A 185 -1.80 16.71 21.21
C MET A 185 -2.14 15.30 20.73
N LEU A 186 -1.58 14.91 19.57
CA LEU A 186 -1.61 13.54 19.12
C LEU A 186 -0.32 13.16 18.40
N ARG A 187 0.35 12.11 18.89
CA ARG A 187 1.57 11.56 18.30
C ARG A 187 1.55 10.04 18.35
N LEU A 188 2.09 9.43 17.31
CA LEU A 188 2.33 7.99 17.26
C LEU A 188 3.81 7.72 17.01
N HIS A 189 4.38 6.90 17.87
CA HIS A 189 5.72 6.35 17.72
C HIS A 189 5.65 4.82 17.84
N TRP A 190 6.67 4.18 17.33
CA TRP A 190 6.88 2.76 17.52
C TRP A 190 8.33 2.45 17.87
N ARG A 191 8.54 1.26 18.39
CA ARG A 191 9.85 0.68 18.62
C ARG A 191 9.81 -0.76 18.13
N PRO A 192 10.40 -1.05 16.96
CA PRO A 192 10.56 -2.40 16.42
C PRO A 192 11.44 -3.28 17.32
N PRO A 193 11.39 -4.61 17.14
CA PRO A 193 12.28 -5.54 17.83
C PRO A 193 13.75 -5.16 17.63
N GLY A 194 14.54 -5.25 18.71
CA GLY A 194 15.98 -4.93 18.70
C GLY A 194 16.34 -3.43 18.67
N GLN A 195 15.36 -2.52 18.54
CA GLN A 195 15.60 -1.09 18.56
C GLN A 195 15.58 -0.55 19.99
N GLY A 196 16.51 0.37 20.32
CA GLY A 196 16.57 1.03 21.64
C GLY A 196 15.61 2.22 21.76
N ASN A 197 15.40 2.95 20.66
CA ASN A 197 14.69 4.22 20.66
C ASN A 197 13.32 4.13 19.96
N TYR A 198 12.41 5.03 20.37
CA TYR A 198 11.16 5.25 19.66
C TYR A 198 11.38 6.19 18.46
N SER A 199 10.78 5.84 17.33
CA SER A 199 10.73 6.68 16.13
C SER A 199 9.30 6.76 15.61
N HIS A 200 9.03 7.65 14.67
CA HIS A 200 7.82 7.53 13.86
C HIS A 200 7.94 6.34 12.92
N PRO A 201 6.86 5.62 12.62
CA PRO A 201 6.86 4.70 11.49
C PRO A 201 7.33 5.45 10.23
N PRO A 202 8.19 4.86 9.38
CA PRO A 202 8.56 5.47 8.11
C PRO A 202 7.32 5.73 7.25
N THR A 203 7.29 6.84 6.53
CA THR A 203 6.19 7.20 5.65
C THR A 203 5.89 6.09 4.63
N ALA A 204 6.92 5.50 4.03
CA ALA A 204 6.78 4.37 3.11
C ALA A 204 6.10 3.12 3.74
N TYR A 205 6.03 3.05 5.07
CA TYR A 205 5.37 1.95 5.79
C TYR A 205 3.91 2.25 6.13
N LEU A 206 3.35 3.33 5.61
CA LEU A 206 1.96 3.71 5.82
C LEU A 206 1.18 3.64 4.51
N SER A 207 -0.10 3.26 4.57
CA SER A 207 -0.99 3.28 3.42
C SER A 207 -2.45 3.43 3.83
N THR A 208 -3.22 4.18 3.05
CA THR A 208 -4.68 4.30 3.22
C THR A 208 -5.45 3.07 2.72
N SER A 209 -4.86 2.30 1.80
CA SER A 209 -5.41 1.05 1.27
C SER A 209 -4.41 -0.09 1.47
N LEU A 210 -4.87 -1.33 1.44
CA LEU A 210 -3.98 -2.48 1.49
C LEU A 210 -3.13 -2.51 0.21
N PRO A 211 -1.81 -2.26 0.29
CA PRO A 211 -0.93 -2.36 -0.86
C PRO A 211 -0.71 -3.81 -1.28
N ASP A 212 -0.06 -4.01 -2.40
CA ASP A 212 0.47 -5.32 -2.77
C ASP A 212 1.39 -5.88 -1.67
N THR A 213 1.54 -7.21 -1.64
CA THR A 213 2.31 -7.92 -0.61
C THR A 213 3.82 -7.64 -0.64
N THR A 214 4.28 -6.87 -1.62
CA THR A 214 5.70 -6.48 -1.71
C THR A 214 6.10 -5.51 -0.60
N ALA A 215 7.31 -5.71 -0.07
CA ALA A 215 7.87 -4.81 0.92
C ALA A 215 8.07 -3.40 0.33
N PRO A 216 7.72 -2.32 1.05
CA PRO A 216 8.00 -0.97 0.60
C PRO A 216 9.50 -0.69 0.56
N THR A 217 9.93 0.08 -0.43
CA THR A 217 11.30 0.58 -0.52
C THR A 217 11.44 1.87 0.29
N LEU A 218 12.48 1.92 1.12
CA LEU A 218 12.85 3.17 1.79
C LEU A 218 13.74 3.97 0.82
N SER A 219 13.38 5.21 0.55
CA SER A 219 14.30 6.14 -0.10
C SER A 219 15.43 6.49 0.87
N SER A 220 16.64 6.31 0.42
CA SER A 220 17.86 6.75 1.12
C SER A 220 17.97 8.27 1.16
#